data_e9cd9568faec9ca61089e6596d2eeb97
#
_entry.id   e9cd9568faec9ca61089e6596d2eeb97
#
_cell.length_a   1.000
_cell.length_b   1.000
_cell.length_c   1.000
_cell.angle_alpha   90.00
_cell.angle_beta   90.00
_cell.angle_gamma   90.00
#
_symmetry.space_group_name_H-M   'P 1'
#
loop_
_entity.id
_entity.type
_entity.pdbx_description
1 polymer ?
#
loop_
_entity_poly.entity_id
_entity_poly.type
_entity_poly.pdbx_seq_one_letter_code
_entity_poly.pdbx_strand_id
1 'polypeptide(L)'
;MKFVRAHVFISGEVQGVGFRFHTRIKARNLDLKGWVKNLDSGEVEAVFEGEEDKVKEMIDWCKKGPDSALVRGVKTEFEDYTGEFESFGSM
;
A
#
# COMPACT_ATOMS: atom_id res chain seq x y z
N MET A 1 -20.98 3.79 5.47
CA MET A 1 -19.63 3.80 4.87
C MET A 1 -18.59 3.72 5.99
N LYS A 2 -17.69 2.75 5.89
CA LYS A 2 -16.71 2.52 6.95
C LYS A 2 -15.31 2.91 6.45
N PHE A 3 -14.59 3.70 7.22
CA PHE A 3 -13.21 4.06 6.95
C PHE A 3 -12.29 3.25 7.82
N VAL A 4 -11.21 2.71 7.23
CA VAL A 4 -10.25 1.86 7.89
C VAL A 4 -8.83 2.30 7.60
N ARG A 5 -7.88 1.79 8.38
CA ARG A 5 -6.44 1.96 8.16
C ARG A 5 -5.79 0.58 8.09
N ALA A 6 -5.03 0.34 7.05
CA ALA A 6 -4.25 -0.90 6.88
C ALA A 6 -2.77 -0.57 6.84
N HIS A 7 -1.98 -1.28 7.61
CA HIS A 7 -0.52 -1.21 7.62
C HIS A 7 0.00 -2.47 6.95
N VAL A 8 0.73 -2.32 5.85
CA VAL A 8 1.03 -3.42 4.94
C VAL A 8 2.53 -3.54 4.73
N PHE A 9 3.03 -4.77 4.79
CA PHE A 9 4.43 -5.09 4.48
C PHE A 9 4.43 -6.09 3.32
N ILE A 10 5.13 -5.74 2.25
CA ILE A 10 5.20 -6.54 1.03
C ILE A 10 6.64 -7.05 0.88
N SER A 11 6.79 -8.37 0.73
CA SER A 11 8.08 -9.02 0.56
C SER A 11 8.20 -9.66 -0.82
N GLY A 12 9.44 -9.90 -1.24
CA GLY A 12 9.76 -10.46 -2.55
C GLY A 12 10.70 -9.55 -3.33
N GLU A 13 10.65 -9.64 -4.65
CA GLU A 13 11.40 -8.73 -5.52
C GLU A 13 10.53 -7.53 -5.81
N VAL A 14 10.52 -6.60 -4.86
CA VAL A 14 9.57 -5.47 -4.83
C VAL A 14 10.24 -4.10 -4.83
N GLN A 15 11.58 -4.05 -4.69
CA GLN A 15 12.33 -2.79 -4.78
C GLN A 15 13.06 -2.70 -6.12
N GLY A 16 13.18 -1.49 -6.65
CA GLY A 16 13.84 -1.26 -7.94
C GLY A 16 13.01 -1.68 -9.14
N VAL A 17 11.70 -1.91 -8.95
CA VAL A 17 10.79 -2.41 -9.98
C VAL A 17 9.58 -1.47 -10.18
N GLY A 18 9.65 -0.25 -9.64
CA GLY A 18 8.57 0.73 -9.76
C GLY A 18 7.38 0.44 -8.84
N PHE A 19 7.56 -0.37 -7.81
CA PHE A 19 6.47 -0.75 -6.91
C PHE A 19 5.86 0.48 -6.21
N ARG A 20 6.70 1.37 -5.66
CA ARG A 20 6.22 2.58 -4.97
C ARG A 20 5.48 3.50 -5.94
N PHE A 21 5.99 3.65 -7.16
CA PHE A 21 5.36 4.50 -8.18
C PHE A 21 3.95 4.00 -8.51
N HIS A 22 3.82 2.71 -8.80
CA HIS A 22 2.52 2.13 -9.15
C HIS A 22 1.57 2.06 -7.95
N THR A 23 2.09 1.84 -6.75
CA THR A 23 1.30 1.89 -5.51
C THR A 23 0.65 3.26 -5.34
N ARG A 24 1.43 4.32 -5.56
CA ARG A 24 0.92 5.69 -5.43
C ARG A 24 -0.20 5.97 -6.43
N ILE A 25 -0.02 5.55 -7.69
CA ILE A 25 -1.04 5.75 -8.72
C ILE A 25 -2.31 4.99 -8.34
N LYS A 26 -2.19 3.73 -7.98
CA LYS A 26 -3.36 2.90 -7.63
C LYS A 26 -4.08 3.46 -6.41
N ALA A 27 -3.34 3.84 -5.37
CA ALA A 27 -3.93 4.37 -4.15
C ALA A 27 -4.69 5.67 -4.43
N ARG A 28 -4.13 6.56 -5.24
CA ARG A 28 -4.79 7.82 -5.61
C ARG A 28 -6.05 7.57 -6.43
N ASN A 29 -6.03 6.60 -7.32
CA ASN A 29 -7.22 6.23 -8.12
C ASN A 29 -8.33 5.67 -7.23
N LEU A 30 -7.99 5.09 -6.10
CA LEU A 30 -8.94 4.55 -5.14
C LEU A 30 -9.31 5.55 -4.04
N ASP A 31 -8.87 6.80 -4.16
CA ASP A 31 -9.09 7.86 -3.17
C ASP A 31 -8.54 7.49 -1.79
N LEU A 32 -7.46 6.72 -1.75
CA LEU A 32 -6.79 6.36 -0.51
C LEU A 32 -5.75 7.41 -0.14
N LYS A 33 -5.49 7.52 1.16
CA LYS A 33 -4.48 8.40 1.74
C LYS A 33 -3.47 7.58 2.51
N GLY A 34 -2.28 8.12 2.71
CA GLY A 34 -1.22 7.42 3.42
C GLY A 34 0.13 7.54 2.73
N TRP A 35 0.92 6.49 2.77
CA TRP A 35 2.26 6.53 2.22
C TRP A 35 2.79 5.13 1.90
N VAL A 36 3.84 5.10 1.07
CA VAL A 36 4.59 3.88 0.74
C VAL A 36 6.07 4.21 0.76
N LYS A 37 6.88 3.27 1.26
CA LYS A 37 8.34 3.42 1.30
C LYS A 37 9.05 2.08 1.20
N ASN A 38 10.32 2.11 0.79
CA ASN A 38 11.20 0.95 0.82
C ASN A 38 11.84 0.84 2.20
N LEU A 39 11.97 -0.39 2.69
CA LEU A 39 12.72 -0.68 3.92
C LEU A 39 14.11 -1.23 3.59
N ASP A 40 15.03 -1.10 4.53
CA ASP A 40 16.39 -1.64 4.39
C ASP A 40 16.37 -3.17 4.25
N SER A 41 15.34 -3.81 4.77
CA SER A 41 15.15 -5.26 4.68
C SER A 41 14.88 -5.77 3.25
N GLY A 42 14.57 -4.86 2.32
CA GLY A 42 14.13 -5.21 0.97
C GLY A 42 12.62 -5.22 0.81
N GLU A 43 11.90 -5.09 1.91
CA GLU A 43 10.44 -5.02 1.86
C GLU A 43 9.97 -3.63 1.45
N VAL A 44 8.70 -3.56 1.02
CA VAL A 44 7.98 -2.31 0.86
C VAL A 44 6.97 -2.22 1.99
N GLU A 45 6.93 -1.07 2.64
CA GLU A 45 5.98 -0.79 3.72
C GLU A 45 5.00 0.28 3.25
N ALA A 46 3.72 0.12 3.57
CA ALA A 46 2.70 1.08 3.20
C ALA A 46 1.63 1.21 4.28
N VAL A 47 1.03 2.39 4.34
CA VAL A 47 -0.17 2.63 5.14
C VAL A 47 -1.23 3.17 4.20
N PHE A 48 -2.41 2.56 4.22
CA PHE A 48 -3.55 2.97 3.41
C PHE A 48 -4.73 3.31 4.31
N GLU A 49 -5.29 4.50 4.12
CA GLU A 49 -6.51 4.91 4.81
C GLU A 49 -7.58 5.28 3.80
N GLY A 50 -8.81 4.87 4.05
CA GLY A 50 -9.95 5.20 3.22
C GLY A 50 -11.12 4.27 3.45
N GLU A 51 -12.05 4.25 2.50
CA GLU A 51 -13.18 3.34 2.54
C GLU A 51 -12.69 1.90 2.56
N GLU A 52 -13.32 1.09 3.37
CA GLU A 52 -12.91 -0.31 3.59
C GLU A 52 -12.79 -1.09 2.29
N ASP A 53 -13.76 -0.97 1.39
CA ASP A 53 -13.75 -1.68 0.11
C ASP A 53 -12.55 -1.31 -0.74
N LYS A 54 -12.20 -0.03 -0.74
CA LYS A 54 -11.07 0.49 -1.51
C LYS A 54 -9.74 0.05 -0.91
N VAL A 55 -9.66 0.03 0.41
CA VAL A 55 -8.45 -0.45 1.10
C VAL A 55 -8.24 -1.94 0.80
N LYS A 56 -9.30 -2.74 0.82
CA LYS A 56 -9.22 -4.16 0.48
C LYS A 56 -8.78 -4.38 -0.96
N GLU A 57 -9.30 -3.58 -1.89
CA GLU A 57 -8.89 -3.65 -3.29
C GLU A 57 -7.40 -3.32 -3.44
N MET A 58 -6.91 -2.32 -2.69
CA MET A 58 -5.50 -1.94 -2.69
C MET A 58 -4.61 -3.07 -2.17
N ILE A 59 -5.03 -3.73 -1.09
CA ILE A 59 -4.30 -4.87 -0.53
C ILE A 59 -4.22 -6.01 -1.54
N ASP A 60 -5.32 -6.31 -2.22
CA ASP A 60 -5.35 -7.34 -3.26
C ASP A 60 -4.39 -7.00 -4.40
N TRP A 61 -4.35 -5.72 -4.80
CA TRP A 61 -3.38 -5.29 -5.81
C TRP A 61 -1.95 -5.50 -5.33
N CYS A 62 -1.65 -5.21 -4.06
CA CYS A 62 -0.31 -5.38 -3.49
C CYS A 62 0.15 -6.85 -3.54
N LYS A 63 -0.78 -7.79 -3.48
CA LYS A 63 -0.44 -9.23 -3.56
C LYS A 63 0.13 -9.62 -4.92
N LYS A 64 -0.20 -8.86 -5.95
CA LYS A 64 0.31 -9.05 -7.30
C LYS A 64 1.42 -8.06 -7.61
N GLY A 65 1.20 -6.78 -7.32
CA GLY A 65 2.09 -5.69 -7.67
C GLY A 65 2.13 -5.41 -9.16
N PRO A 66 3.04 -4.53 -9.61
CA PRO A 66 3.25 -4.29 -11.04
C PRO A 66 3.89 -5.50 -11.71
N ASP A 67 3.82 -5.57 -13.04
CA ASP A 67 4.30 -6.73 -13.80
C ASP A 67 5.78 -7.03 -13.57
N SER A 68 6.59 -6.02 -13.27
CA SER A 68 8.02 -6.18 -13.02
C SER A 68 8.35 -6.69 -11.62
N ALA A 69 7.37 -6.78 -10.74
CA ALA A 69 7.56 -7.24 -9.37
C ALA A 69 7.28 -8.73 -9.25
N LEU A 70 7.92 -9.34 -8.24
CA LEU A 70 7.59 -10.70 -7.82
C LEU A 70 7.28 -10.66 -6.34
N VAL A 71 5.99 -10.64 -6.00
CA VAL A 71 5.53 -10.60 -4.61
C VAL A 71 5.50 -12.00 -4.04
N ARG A 72 6.19 -12.20 -2.91
CA ARG A 72 6.22 -13.49 -2.21
C ARG A 72 5.32 -13.52 -1.00
N GLY A 73 5.03 -12.37 -0.41
CA GLY A 73 4.16 -12.30 0.74
C GLY A 73 3.65 -10.90 0.99
N VAL A 74 2.47 -10.82 1.60
CA VAL A 74 1.88 -9.55 2.05
C VAL A 74 1.36 -9.78 3.46
N LYS A 75 1.87 -8.99 4.40
CA LYS A 75 1.41 -8.98 5.78
C LYS A 75 0.61 -7.71 6.00
N THR A 76 -0.61 -7.85 6.50
CA THR A 76 -1.50 -6.72 6.73
C THR A 76 -1.95 -6.69 8.19
N GLU A 77 -1.88 -5.50 8.79
CA GLU A 77 -2.44 -5.25 10.11
C GLU A 77 -3.43 -4.09 9.99
N PHE A 78 -4.65 -4.29 10.45
CA PHE A 78 -5.61 -3.20 10.51
C PHE A 78 -5.44 -2.43 11.81
N GLU A 79 -5.46 -1.11 11.71
CA GLU A 79 -5.27 -0.18 12.81
C GLU A 79 -6.44 0.79 12.85
N ASP A 80 -6.52 1.60 13.91
CA ASP A 80 -7.56 2.62 14.00
C ASP A 80 -7.36 3.68 12.93
N TYR A 81 -8.44 4.04 12.26
CA TYR A 81 -8.45 5.12 11.28
C TYR A 81 -8.19 6.45 11.99
N THR A 82 -7.25 7.25 11.47
CA THR A 82 -6.90 8.53 12.08
C THR A 82 -7.33 9.75 11.26
N GLY A 83 -7.41 9.61 9.94
CA GLY A 83 -7.72 10.73 9.07
C GLY A 83 -6.61 11.79 9.00
N GLU A 84 -5.39 11.43 9.41
CA GLU A 84 -4.28 12.39 9.52
C GLU A 84 -3.61 12.75 8.19
N PHE A 85 -3.82 11.95 7.16
CA PHE A 85 -3.15 12.16 5.87
C PHE A 85 -4.00 13.00 4.93
N GLU A 86 -3.36 13.91 4.19
CA GLU A 86 -4.05 14.76 3.20
C GLU A 86 -4.00 14.15 1.80
N SER A 87 -3.02 13.29 1.52
CA SER A 87 -2.87 12.67 0.21
C SER A 87 -2.12 11.35 0.35
N PHE A 88 -1.84 10.69 -0.76
CA PHE A 88 -0.98 9.50 -0.78
C PHE A 88 0.37 9.87 -1.37
N GLY A 89 1.43 9.58 -0.63
CA GLY A 89 2.79 9.93 -1.00
C GLY A 89 3.74 8.75 -1.01
N SER A 90 4.82 8.88 -1.79
CA SER A 90 5.94 7.95 -1.80
C SER A 90 7.11 8.58 -1.05
N MET A 91 7.71 7.81 -0.16
CA MET A 91 8.85 8.26 0.64
C MET A 91 10.14 7.59 0.20
#